data_4bf39a5abd9c4d74cc5b42a46174e93c
#
_entry.id   4bf39a5abd9c4d74cc5b42a46174e93c
#
_cell.length_a   1.000
_cell.length_b   1.000
_cell.length_c   1.000
_cell.angle_alpha   90.00
_cell.angle_beta   90.00
_cell.angle_gamma   90.00
#
_symmetry.space_group_name_H-M   'P 1'
#
loop_
_entity.id
_entity.type
_entity.pdbx_description
1 polymer ?
#
loop_
_entity_poly.entity_id
_entity_poly.type
_entity_poly.pdbx_seq_one_letter_code
_entity_poly.pdbx_strand_id
1 'polypeptide(L)'
;ACSFSDETYHYYDIKKAPFKIEGLAWFSKEKEYFRLPKDCQQDVSEAVYWLASHPAGGQLHFQSNSKTIVIKVQLAASANMTHMTGVGQAGFDLYYKKRNEKNYHFFTSTNYPYGQVEYSIVLYRNDKKEWKDFLIHFPLYMGVKNVWLGLEKDALLKPARKRKKQGKVVVYGTSITQGGCATRPGMAYTNILSRQLDIEFIN
;
A
#
# COMPACT_ATOMS: atom_id res chain seq x y z
N ALA A 1 -2.10 -21.73 11.54
CA ALA A 1 -1.38 -21.22 10.37
C ALA A 1 -1.83 -22.02 9.16
N CYS A 2 -2.61 -21.44 8.26
CA CYS A 2 -2.93 -22.06 6.97
C CYS A 2 -1.69 -21.91 6.09
N SER A 3 -0.96 -22.99 5.85
CA SER A 3 0.07 -23.01 4.83
C SER A 3 -0.62 -22.94 3.47
N PHE A 4 -0.59 -21.77 2.84
CA PHE A 4 -0.99 -21.64 1.45
C PHE A 4 0.11 -22.31 0.61
N SER A 5 -0.22 -23.39 -0.10
CA SER A 5 0.72 -23.97 -1.07
C SER A 5 0.98 -22.91 -2.15
N ASP A 6 2.25 -22.60 -2.41
CA ASP A 6 2.68 -21.67 -3.47
C ASP A 6 2.19 -22.10 -4.88
N GLU A 7 1.68 -23.31 -5.01
CA GLU A 7 1.15 -23.84 -6.28
C GLU A 7 -0.20 -23.26 -6.71
N THR A 8 -0.97 -22.66 -5.80
CA THR A 8 -2.33 -22.14 -6.11
C THR A 8 -2.31 -20.76 -6.74
N TYR A 9 -1.29 -19.95 -6.44
CA TYR A 9 -1.22 -18.56 -6.83
C TYR A 9 0.00 -18.28 -7.71
N HIS A 10 -0.14 -17.33 -8.63
CA HIS A 10 0.97 -16.69 -9.31
C HIS A 10 1.33 -15.41 -8.57
N TYR A 11 2.59 -15.29 -8.10
CA TYR A 11 3.07 -14.13 -7.34
C TYR A 11 3.75 -13.12 -8.25
N TYR A 12 3.32 -11.88 -8.13
CA TYR A 12 3.82 -10.72 -8.87
C TYR A 12 4.56 -9.78 -7.94
N ASP A 13 5.77 -9.38 -8.31
CA ASP A 13 6.46 -8.25 -7.70
C ASP A 13 5.75 -6.95 -8.08
N ILE A 14 5.22 -6.21 -7.09
CA ILE A 14 4.45 -4.99 -7.34
C ILE A 14 5.29 -3.82 -7.84
N LYS A 15 6.63 -3.92 -7.82
CA LYS A 15 7.54 -2.94 -8.43
C LYS A 15 7.52 -2.97 -9.95
N LYS A 16 6.95 -4.04 -10.54
CA LYS A 16 6.89 -4.27 -11.99
C LYS A 16 5.52 -3.94 -12.57
N ALA A 17 5.50 -3.65 -13.89
CA ALA A 17 4.23 -3.52 -14.61
C ALA A 17 3.38 -4.82 -14.47
N PRO A 18 2.06 -4.73 -14.46
CA PRO A 18 1.25 -3.54 -14.73
C PRO A 18 0.83 -2.75 -13.46
N PHE A 19 1.47 -2.98 -12.34
CA PHE A 19 1.20 -2.27 -11.11
C PHE A 19 1.63 -0.81 -11.17
N LYS A 20 0.87 0.07 -10.52
CA LYS A 20 1.19 1.49 -10.41
C LYS A 20 1.32 1.86 -8.93
N ILE A 21 2.50 2.33 -8.54
CA ILE A 21 2.75 2.93 -7.22
C ILE A 21 2.61 4.43 -7.34
N GLU A 22 1.77 5.02 -6.50
CA GLU A 22 1.55 6.46 -6.34
C GLU A 22 1.84 6.89 -4.91
N GLY A 23 1.93 8.21 -4.66
CA GLY A 23 2.15 8.78 -3.34
C GLY A 23 3.61 8.77 -2.87
N LEU A 24 4.52 8.15 -3.62
CA LEU A 24 5.96 8.12 -3.38
C LEU A 24 6.68 8.78 -4.57
N ALA A 25 7.07 10.04 -4.41
CA ALA A 25 7.50 10.91 -5.51
C ALA A 25 8.67 10.33 -6.33
N TRP A 26 9.61 9.65 -5.69
CA TRP A 26 10.84 9.13 -6.32
C TRP A 26 10.76 7.65 -6.72
N PHE A 27 9.65 6.97 -6.41
CA PHE A 27 9.49 5.53 -6.69
C PHE A 27 9.73 5.16 -8.17
N SER A 28 9.30 5.99 -9.10
CA SER A 28 9.48 5.72 -10.53
C SER A 28 10.96 5.60 -10.92
N LYS A 29 11.83 6.38 -10.29
CA LYS A 29 13.29 6.43 -10.52
C LYS A 29 14.00 5.35 -9.70
N GLU A 30 13.72 5.29 -8.40
CA GLU A 30 14.55 4.55 -7.43
C GLU A 30 14.05 3.12 -7.15
N LYS A 31 12.76 2.85 -7.46
CA LYS A 31 12.09 1.57 -7.17
C LYS A 31 12.13 1.19 -5.68
N GLU A 32 12.18 2.20 -4.81
CA GLU A 32 12.21 2.04 -3.36
C GLU A 32 10.95 2.66 -2.73
N TYR A 33 10.47 2.03 -1.67
CA TYR A 33 9.32 2.53 -0.91
C TYR A 33 9.76 3.61 0.09
N PHE A 34 10.29 4.71 -0.44
CA PHE A 34 10.90 5.79 0.30
C PHE A 34 10.23 7.13 -0.05
N ARG A 35 10.04 8.03 0.92
CA ARG A 35 9.33 9.30 0.68
C ARG A 35 10.21 10.43 0.17
N LEU A 36 11.49 10.41 0.50
CA LEU A 36 12.50 11.35 0.02
C LEU A 36 13.44 10.67 -0.99
N PRO A 37 14.19 11.43 -1.80
CA PRO A 37 15.23 10.85 -2.62
C PRO A 37 16.35 10.28 -1.75
N LYS A 38 16.95 9.15 -2.15
CA LYS A 38 17.97 8.47 -1.35
C LYS A 38 19.26 9.28 -1.15
N ASP A 39 19.58 10.13 -2.11
CA ASP A 39 20.76 10.99 -2.06
C ASP A 39 20.64 12.15 -1.07
N CYS A 40 19.44 12.40 -0.50
CA CYS A 40 19.24 13.46 0.50
C CYS A 40 19.75 13.13 1.91
N GLN A 41 20.36 11.97 2.12
CA GLN A 41 20.76 11.53 3.48
C GLN A 41 21.65 12.53 4.20
N GLN A 42 22.51 13.25 3.47
CA GLN A 42 23.41 14.26 4.03
C GLN A 42 22.73 15.62 4.25
N ASP A 43 21.54 15.84 3.63
CA ASP A 43 20.83 17.11 3.65
C ASP A 43 19.75 17.18 4.74
N VAL A 44 19.47 16.06 5.42
CA VAL A 44 18.44 15.96 6.44
C VAL A 44 19.00 15.29 7.71
N SER A 45 18.34 15.50 8.86
CA SER A 45 18.72 14.80 10.08
C SER A 45 18.49 13.29 9.95
N GLU A 46 19.25 12.49 10.70
CA GLU A 46 19.13 11.03 10.75
C GLU A 46 17.69 10.59 11.05
N ALA A 47 17.02 11.27 11.98
CA ALA A 47 15.63 11.00 12.33
C ALA A 47 14.67 11.24 11.16
N VAL A 48 14.86 12.31 10.39
CA VAL A 48 14.04 12.60 9.19
C VAL A 48 14.31 11.55 8.11
N TYR A 49 15.58 11.20 7.88
CA TYR A 49 15.93 10.17 6.91
C TYR A 49 15.33 8.82 7.27
N TRP A 50 15.40 8.43 8.55
CA TRP A 50 14.76 7.21 9.04
C TRP A 50 13.24 7.24 8.84
N LEU A 51 12.55 8.34 9.19
CA LEU A 51 11.11 8.48 8.95
C LEU A 51 10.75 8.45 7.46
N ALA A 52 11.62 8.94 6.58
CA ALA A 52 11.41 8.90 5.14
C ALA A 52 11.39 7.46 4.57
N SER A 53 12.00 6.49 5.28
CA SER A 53 11.94 5.07 4.93
C SER A 53 10.54 4.44 5.14
N HIS A 54 9.64 5.13 5.83
CA HIS A 54 8.27 4.70 6.02
C HIS A 54 7.41 5.22 4.87
N PRO A 55 6.75 4.33 4.08
CA PRO A 55 6.05 4.71 2.86
C PRO A 55 4.64 5.28 3.10
N ALA A 56 4.46 6.11 4.13
CA ALA A 56 3.20 6.78 4.42
C ALA A 56 2.73 7.58 3.19
N GLY A 57 1.45 7.44 2.84
CA GLY A 57 0.90 8.02 1.60
C GLY A 57 1.07 7.15 0.35
N GLY A 58 1.95 6.13 0.42
CA GLY A 58 2.12 5.17 -0.67
C GLY A 58 0.84 4.41 -1.00
N GLN A 59 0.59 4.23 -2.30
CA GLN A 59 -0.62 3.60 -2.83
C GLN A 59 -0.27 2.68 -4.00
N LEU A 60 -0.73 1.44 -3.94
CA LEU A 60 -0.64 0.49 -5.05
C LEU A 60 -1.99 0.43 -5.77
N HIS A 61 -1.98 0.66 -7.07
CA HIS A 61 -3.17 0.60 -7.93
C HIS A 61 -3.03 -0.44 -9.02
N PHE A 62 -4.07 -1.22 -9.25
CA PHE A 62 -4.16 -2.20 -10.33
C PHE A 62 -5.62 -2.61 -10.60
N GLN A 63 -5.86 -3.33 -11.70
CA GLN A 63 -7.14 -3.96 -11.99
C GLN A 63 -6.96 -5.47 -12.08
N SER A 64 -7.90 -6.23 -11.53
CA SER A 64 -7.93 -7.69 -11.68
C SER A 64 -9.34 -8.22 -11.60
N ASN A 65 -9.54 -9.43 -12.14
CA ASN A 65 -10.75 -10.22 -11.98
C ASN A 65 -10.54 -11.41 -11.03
N SER A 66 -9.42 -11.44 -10.28
CA SER A 66 -9.14 -12.51 -9.32
C SER A 66 -10.21 -12.58 -8.24
N LYS A 67 -10.64 -13.78 -7.88
CA LYS A 67 -11.50 -14.01 -6.72
C LYS A 67 -10.72 -13.94 -5.41
N THR A 68 -9.42 -14.24 -5.47
CA THR A 68 -8.56 -14.23 -4.29
C THR A 68 -7.32 -13.37 -4.58
N ILE A 69 -6.94 -12.53 -3.62
CA ILE A 69 -5.67 -11.80 -3.63
C ILE A 69 -4.96 -12.11 -2.31
N VAL A 70 -3.74 -12.64 -2.43
CA VAL A 70 -2.82 -12.84 -1.30
C VAL A 70 -1.80 -11.72 -1.32
N ILE A 71 -1.49 -11.13 -0.18
CA ILE A 71 -0.35 -10.23 -0.03
C ILE A 71 0.77 -10.93 0.73
N LYS A 72 1.99 -10.90 0.20
CA LYS A 72 3.22 -11.35 0.87
C LYS A 72 4.11 -10.15 1.07
N VAL A 73 4.56 -9.94 2.31
CA VAL A 73 5.23 -8.71 2.74
C VAL A 73 6.53 -9.04 3.46
N GLN A 74 7.57 -8.25 3.17
CA GLN A 74 8.78 -8.14 3.97
C GLN A 74 8.91 -6.70 4.47
N LEU A 75 8.89 -6.54 5.80
CA LEU A 75 9.08 -5.26 6.49
C LEU A 75 10.55 -5.04 6.86
N ALA A 76 10.92 -3.80 7.16
CA ALA A 76 12.25 -3.48 7.67
C ALA A 76 12.43 -3.92 9.12
N ALA A 77 11.37 -3.84 9.93
CA ALA A 77 11.33 -4.25 11.32
C ALA A 77 9.89 -4.64 11.73
N SER A 78 9.69 -5.09 12.95
CA SER A 78 8.38 -5.33 13.53
C SER A 78 7.77 -4.06 14.12
N ALA A 79 6.43 -4.00 14.20
CA ALA A 79 5.72 -2.93 14.90
C ALA A 79 6.10 -2.89 16.38
N ASN A 80 6.40 -1.71 16.89
CA ASN A 80 6.89 -1.51 18.27
C ASN A 80 6.31 -0.28 18.97
N MET A 81 5.42 0.48 18.32
CA MET A 81 4.82 1.69 18.92
C MET A 81 3.65 1.27 19.82
N THR A 82 3.71 1.69 21.09
CA THR A 82 2.69 1.35 22.10
C THR A 82 1.39 2.14 21.97
N HIS A 83 1.42 3.27 21.28
CA HIS A 83 0.30 4.22 21.13
C HIS A 83 -0.35 4.18 19.74
N MET A 84 0.08 3.28 18.88
CA MET A 84 -0.46 3.10 17.53
C MET A 84 -0.79 1.64 17.27
N THR A 85 -1.89 1.39 16.55
CA THR A 85 -2.24 -0.01 16.20
C THR A 85 -1.14 -0.63 15.33
N GLY A 86 -0.88 -1.92 15.51
CA GLY A 86 0.07 -2.66 14.67
C GLY A 86 -0.29 -2.58 13.18
N VAL A 87 -1.60 -2.58 12.85
CA VAL A 87 -2.09 -2.41 11.46
C VAL A 87 -1.80 -1.01 10.93
N GLY A 88 -2.03 0.05 11.72
CA GLY A 88 -1.70 1.42 11.31
C GLY A 88 -0.20 1.60 11.10
N GLN A 89 0.61 1.01 11.98
CA GLN A 89 2.07 1.09 11.91
C GLN A 89 2.64 0.28 10.74
N ALA A 90 2.27 -1.01 10.59
CA ALA A 90 2.95 -2.00 9.75
C ALA A 90 2.04 -2.78 8.79
N GLY A 91 0.73 -2.49 8.79
CA GLY A 91 -0.24 -3.18 7.94
C GLY A 91 -0.53 -2.46 6.63
N PHE A 92 -1.35 -3.10 5.82
CA PHE A 92 -1.86 -2.59 4.54
C PHE A 92 -3.38 -2.60 4.55
N ASP A 93 -4.00 -1.62 3.88
CA ASP A 93 -5.45 -1.53 3.71
C ASP A 93 -5.83 -1.79 2.27
N LEU A 94 -6.80 -2.66 2.04
CA LEU A 94 -7.38 -2.90 0.73
C LEU A 94 -8.70 -2.16 0.57
N TYR A 95 -8.79 -1.44 -0.54
CA TYR A 95 -10.00 -0.85 -1.08
C TYR A 95 -10.24 -1.38 -2.49
N TYR A 96 -11.50 -1.43 -2.90
CA TYR A 96 -11.86 -1.73 -4.28
C TYR A 96 -13.00 -0.86 -4.76
N LYS A 97 -13.18 -0.78 -6.08
CA LYS A 97 -14.40 -0.28 -6.72
C LYS A 97 -14.70 -1.06 -7.99
N LYS A 98 -15.99 -1.20 -8.32
CA LYS A 98 -16.44 -1.76 -9.59
C LYS A 98 -16.34 -0.71 -10.70
N ARG A 99 -16.46 -1.16 -11.96
CA ARG A 99 -16.30 -0.30 -13.14
C ARG A 99 -17.17 0.95 -13.12
N ASN A 100 -18.40 0.83 -12.66
CA ASN A 100 -19.41 1.90 -12.68
C ASN A 100 -19.45 2.71 -11.36
N GLU A 101 -18.62 2.39 -10.40
CA GLU A 101 -18.57 3.07 -9.11
C GLU A 101 -17.59 4.24 -9.14
N LYS A 102 -17.99 5.35 -8.50
CA LYS A 102 -17.16 6.54 -8.37
C LYS A 102 -16.15 6.38 -7.23
N ASN A 103 -16.59 5.81 -6.12
CA ASN A 103 -15.84 5.78 -4.88
C ASN A 103 -15.24 4.40 -4.61
N TYR A 104 -14.10 4.38 -3.95
CA TYR A 104 -13.52 3.17 -3.39
C TYR A 104 -14.22 2.77 -2.10
N HIS A 105 -14.50 1.48 -1.96
CA HIS A 105 -15.04 0.86 -0.75
C HIS A 105 -13.91 0.17 0.00
N PHE A 106 -13.86 0.39 1.31
CA PHE A 106 -12.96 -0.38 2.18
C PHE A 106 -13.38 -1.84 2.17
N PHE A 107 -12.43 -2.74 2.03
CA PHE A 107 -12.68 -4.18 2.10
C PHE A 107 -12.13 -4.77 3.39
N THR A 108 -10.81 -4.63 3.60
CA THR A 108 -10.13 -5.19 4.78
C THR A 108 -8.77 -4.53 4.98
N SER A 109 -8.18 -4.80 6.13
CA SER A 109 -6.76 -4.56 6.41
C SER A 109 -6.03 -5.89 6.54
N THR A 110 -4.72 -5.88 6.36
CA THR A 110 -3.92 -7.03 6.78
C THR A 110 -4.09 -7.21 8.29
N ASN A 111 -4.48 -8.39 8.73
CA ASN A 111 -4.41 -8.75 10.15
C ASN A 111 -2.93 -8.94 10.50
N TYR A 112 -2.22 -7.81 10.72
CA TYR A 112 -0.78 -7.81 10.92
C TYR A 112 -0.39 -8.71 12.10
N PRO A 113 0.38 -9.79 11.86
CA PRO A 113 0.83 -10.67 12.92
C PRO A 113 1.93 -9.96 13.72
N TYR A 114 1.54 -9.46 14.91
CA TYR A 114 2.42 -8.62 15.74
C TYR A 114 3.75 -9.31 16.01
N GLY A 115 4.84 -8.54 15.89
CA GLY A 115 6.20 -9.04 16.08
C GLY A 115 6.85 -9.69 14.84
N GLN A 116 6.11 -9.92 13.76
CA GLN A 116 6.67 -10.49 12.54
C GLN A 116 7.13 -9.43 11.55
N VAL A 117 8.23 -9.72 10.86
CA VAL A 117 8.77 -8.88 9.78
C VAL A 117 8.43 -9.43 8.39
N GLU A 118 8.01 -10.70 8.33
CA GLU A 118 7.55 -11.35 7.10
C GLU A 118 6.21 -12.02 7.35
N TYR A 119 5.26 -11.80 6.45
CA TYR A 119 3.96 -12.45 6.54
C TYR A 119 3.30 -12.60 5.16
N SER A 120 2.37 -13.56 5.09
CA SER A 120 1.53 -13.79 3.91
C SER A 120 0.09 -13.95 4.38
N ILE A 121 -0.83 -13.17 3.80
CA ILE A 121 -2.23 -13.10 4.23
C ILE A 121 -3.13 -13.03 3.00
N VAL A 122 -4.27 -13.72 3.05
CA VAL A 122 -5.37 -13.50 2.09
C VAL A 122 -5.97 -12.13 2.38
N LEU A 123 -5.74 -11.20 1.46
CA LEU A 123 -6.22 -9.82 1.58
C LEU A 123 -7.59 -9.59 0.91
N TYR A 124 -7.96 -10.45 -0.04
CA TYR A 124 -9.24 -10.37 -0.72
C TYR A 124 -9.78 -11.76 -1.01
N ARG A 125 -11.08 -11.96 -0.84
CA ARG A 125 -11.80 -13.14 -1.28
C ARG A 125 -13.21 -12.77 -1.70
N ASN A 126 -13.64 -13.30 -2.84
CA ASN A 126 -14.97 -13.13 -3.40
C ASN A 126 -15.38 -14.40 -4.16
N ASP A 127 -16.65 -14.70 -4.20
CA ASP A 127 -17.16 -15.89 -4.91
C ASP A 127 -17.24 -15.67 -6.42
N LYS A 128 -17.35 -14.42 -6.85
CA LYS A 128 -17.54 -14.07 -8.26
C LYS A 128 -16.24 -13.53 -8.88
N LYS A 129 -15.92 -14.05 -10.08
CA LYS A 129 -14.84 -13.54 -10.92
C LYS A 129 -15.32 -12.31 -11.69
N GLU A 130 -15.05 -11.13 -11.20
CA GLU A 130 -15.46 -9.86 -11.81
C GLU A 130 -14.33 -8.82 -11.76
N TRP A 131 -14.24 -7.98 -12.79
CA TRP A 131 -13.24 -6.91 -12.85
C TRP A 131 -13.49 -5.83 -11.79
N LYS A 132 -12.43 -5.54 -11.02
CA LYS A 132 -12.41 -4.46 -10.05
C LYS A 132 -11.14 -3.63 -10.19
N ASP A 133 -11.25 -2.37 -9.83
CA ASP A 133 -10.09 -1.53 -9.52
C ASP A 133 -9.73 -1.74 -8.05
N PHE A 134 -8.50 -2.10 -7.78
CA PHE A 134 -7.97 -2.28 -6.43
C PHE A 134 -7.01 -1.17 -6.07
N LEU A 135 -7.05 -0.78 -4.81
CA LEU A 135 -6.17 0.19 -4.18
C LEU A 135 -5.69 -0.38 -2.86
N ILE A 136 -4.37 -0.46 -2.67
CA ILE A 136 -3.76 -0.87 -1.41
C ILE A 136 -2.93 0.28 -0.86
N HIS A 137 -3.22 0.72 0.37
CA HIS A 137 -2.43 1.70 1.09
C HIS A 137 -1.30 1.03 1.85
N PHE A 138 -0.13 1.65 1.81
CA PHE A 138 1.08 1.21 2.50
C PHE A 138 1.09 1.59 3.99
N PRO A 139 1.91 0.91 4.82
CA PRO A 139 2.12 1.22 6.22
C PRO A 139 2.51 2.68 6.46
N LEU A 140 2.11 3.22 7.62
CA LEU A 140 2.37 4.61 7.97
C LEU A 140 3.70 4.81 8.73
N TYR A 141 4.11 3.84 9.54
CA TYR A 141 5.28 3.96 10.43
C TYR A 141 6.19 2.71 10.40
N MET A 142 6.23 2.02 9.26
CA MET A 142 7.13 0.88 9.10
C MET A 142 7.71 0.85 7.69
N GLY A 143 9.02 0.71 7.59
CA GLY A 143 9.72 0.51 6.32
C GLY A 143 9.29 -0.80 5.66
N VAL A 144 9.16 -0.78 4.35
CA VAL A 144 8.77 -1.92 3.51
C VAL A 144 9.93 -2.26 2.58
N LYS A 145 10.39 -3.52 2.63
CA LYS A 145 11.46 -4.01 1.73
C LYS A 145 10.90 -4.54 0.43
N ASN A 146 9.96 -5.48 0.55
CA ASN A 146 9.35 -6.12 -0.61
C ASN A 146 7.87 -6.41 -0.37
N VAL A 147 7.10 -6.36 -1.47
CA VAL A 147 5.69 -6.77 -1.49
C VAL A 147 5.43 -7.55 -2.77
N TRP A 148 4.74 -8.68 -2.62
CA TRP A 148 4.24 -9.47 -3.75
C TRP A 148 2.73 -9.65 -3.60
N LEU A 149 2.02 -9.67 -4.72
CA LEU A 149 0.63 -10.07 -4.78
C LEU A 149 0.48 -11.43 -5.47
N GLY A 150 -0.10 -12.38 -4.76
CA GLY A 150 -0.54 -13.66 -5.29
C GLY A 150 -1.96 -13.55 -5.82
N LEU A 151 -2.14 -13.87 -7.09
CA LEU A 151 -3.44 -13.96 -7.77
C LEU A 151 -3.67 -15.39 -8.23
N GLU A 152 -4.93 -15.80 -8.39
CA GLU A 152 -5.24 -17.11 -8.99
C GLU A 152 -4.60 -17.22 -10.38
N LYS A 153 -4.09 -18.41 -10.74
CA LYS A 153 -3.34 -18.63 -12.00
C LYS A 153 -4.13 -18.26 -13.26
N ASP A 154 -5.45 -18.35 -13.22
CA ASP A 154 -6.36 -18.00 -14.31
C ASP A 154 -6.90 -16.57 -14.21
N ALA A 155 -6.44 -15.79 -13.23
CA ALA A 155 -6.82 -14.40 -13.08
C ALA A 155 -6.07 -13.52 -14.08
N LEU A 156 -6.76 -12.49 -14.53
CA LEU A 156 -6.21 -11.48 -15.43
C LEU A 156 -5.86 -10.22 -14.64
N LEU A 157 -4.76 -9.58 -15.05
CA LEU A 157 -4.22 -8.38 -14.45
C LEU A 157 -4.11 -7.28 -15.51
N LYS A 158 -4.51 -6.06 -15.17
CA LYS A 158 -4.43 -4.87 -16.05
C LYS A 158 -3.87 -3.68 -15.29
N PRO A 159 -3.27 -2.70 -16.02
CA PRO A 159 -2.87 -1.43 -15.42
C PRO A 159 -4.05 -0.73 -14.75
N ALA A 160 -3.74 0.04 -13.72
CA ALA A 160 -4.71 0.92 -13.07
C ALA A 160 -5.31 1.92 -14.06
N ARG A 161 -6.57 2.29 -13.84
CA ARG A 161 -7.17 3.40 -14.57
C ARG A 161 -6.49 4.71 -14.23
N LYS A 162 -6.42 5.61 -15.21
CA LYS A 162 -5.93 6.96 -14.97
C LYS A 162 -6.87 7.68 -14.00
N ARG A 163 -6.30 8.47 -13.10
CA ARG A 163 -7.07 9.37 -12.25
C ARG A 163 -7.81 10.40 -13.10
N LYS A 164 -8.96 10.83 -12.61
CA LYS A 164 -9.76 11.87 -13.29
C LYS A 164 -9.07 13.24 -13.23
N LYS A 165 -8.48 13.56 -12.08
CA LYS A 165 -7.76 14.80 -11.88
C LYS A 165 -6.28 14.61 -12.16
N GLN A 166 -5.74 15.50 -12.97
CA GLN A 166 -4.31 15.59 -13.24
C GLN A 166 -3.62 16.42 -12.13
N GLY A 167 -2.31 16.20 -11.99
CA GLY A 167 -1.49 16.87 -10.98
C GLY A 167 -1.36 16.07 -9.69
N LYS A 168 -0.67 16.70 -8.74
CA LYS A 168 -0.35 16.12 -7.44
C LYS A 168 -0.54 17.18 -6.36
N VAL A 169 -0.94 16.76 -5.18
CA VAL A 169 -0.95 17.57 -3.97
C VAL A 169 0.21 17.11 -3.11
N VAL A 170 1.15 18.00 -2.84
CA VAL A 170 2.25 17.73 -1.90
C VAL A 170 1.85 18.25 -0.54
N VAL A 171 1.94 17.40 0.47
CA VAL A 171 1.62 17.75 1.86
C VAL A 171 2.87 17.54 2.70
N TYR A 172 3.32 18.60 3.36
CA TYR A 172 4.44 18.57 4.29
C TYR A 172 3.96 18.90 5.69
N GLY A 173 4.38 18.12 6.67
CA GLY A 173 3.97 18.32 8.06
C GLY A 173 4.67 17.36 9.02
N THR A 174 4.10 17.24 10.21
CA THR A 174 4.64 16.42 11.30
C THR A 174 3.96 15.03 11.34
N SER A 175 3.97 14.39 12.51
CA SER A 175 3.42 13.06 12.74
C SER A 175 1.95 12.91 12.33
N ILE A 176 1.12 13.95 12.53
CA ILE A 176 -0.30 13.93 12.12
C ILE A 176 -0.40 13.81 10.60
N THR A 177 0.42 14.53 9.86
CA THR A 177 0.47 14.45 8.39
C THR A 177 0.92 13.07 7.93
N GLN A 178 1.93 12.50 8.55
CA GLN A 178 2.37 11.11 8.27
C GLN A 178 1.26 10.10 8.57
N GLY A 179 0.33 10.42 9.43
CA GLY A 179 -0.79 9.55 9.82
C GLY A 179 -0.62 8.95 11.22
N GLY A 180 0.11 9.65 12.11
CA GLY A 180 0.31 9.20 13.49
C GLY A 180 -0.99 8.90 14.20
N CYS A 181 -1.06 7.73 14.84
CA CYS A 181 -2.21 7.19 15.56
C CYS A 181 -3.46 6.91 14.71
N ALA A 182 -3.37 6.99 13.38
CA ALA A 182 -4.43 6.45 12.54
C ALA A 182 -4.57 4.93 12.76
N THR A 183 -5.78 4.45 12.92
CA THR A 183 -6.06 3.03 13.26
C THR A 183 -5.61 2.05 12.18
N ARG A 184 -5.51 2.52 10.95
CA ARG A 184 -5.05 1.76 9.77
C ARG A 184 -4.60 2.72 8.67
N PRO A 185 -3.78 2.28 7.68
CA PRO A 185 -3.17 3.17 6.69
C PRO A 185 -4.16 4.06 5.92
N GLY A 186 -5.27 3.52 5.47
CA GLY A 186 -6.27 4.27 4.71
C GLY A 186 -7.01 5.35 5.50
N MET A 187 -6.81 5.43 6.82
CA MET A 187 -7.41 6.45 7.69
C MET A 187 -6.52 7.67 7.91
N ALA A 188 -5.28 7.68 7.45
CA ALA A 188 -4.51 8.92 7.35
C ALA A 188 -5.27 9.91 6.45
N TYR A 189 -5.40 11.18 6.88
CA TYR A 189 -6.26 12.15 6.19
C TYR A 189 -5.84 12.38 4.73
N THR A 190 -4.54 12.33 4.42
CA THR A 190 -4.03 12.43 3.06
C THR A 190 -4.51 11.30 2.17
N ASN A 191 -4.60 10.09 2.71
CA ASN A 191 -5.13 8.92 2.02
C ASN A 191 -6.66 9.00 1.82
N ILE A 192 -7.40 9.55 2.78
CA ILE A 192 -8.82 9.82 2.65
C ILE A 192 -9.07 10.82 1.52
N LEU A 193 -8.37 11.96 1.55
CA LEU A 193 -8.51 13.01 0.54
C LEU A 193 -8.11 12.51 -0.86
N SER A 194 -7.05 11.72 -0.97
CA SER A 194 -6.63 11.13 -2.25
C SER A 194 -7.74 10.28 -2.89
N ARG A 195 -8.43 9.45 -2.08
CA ARG A 195 -9.55 8.64 -2.58
C ARG A 195 -10.80 9.48 -2.92
N GLN A 196 -11.14 10.47 -2.09
CA GLN A 196 -12.35 11.29 -2.28
C GLN A 196 -12.22 12.25 -3.46
N LEU A 197 -11.06 12.87 -3.61
CA LEU A 197 -10.79 13.87 -4.64
C LEU A 197 -10.31 13.28 -5.97
N ASP A 198 -9.95 11.99 -5.99
CA ASP A 198 -9.37 11.27 -7.13
C ASP A 198 -8.13 11.98 -7.71
N ILE A 199 -7.23 12.41 -6.80
CA ILE A 199 -5.96 13.08 -7.12
C ILE A 199 -4.83 12.42 -6.33
N GLU A 200 -3.60 12.42 -6.87
CA GLU A 200 -2.43 11.90 -6.16
C GLU A 200 -2.01 12.86 -5.04
N PHE A 201 -1.82 12.30 -3.84
CA PHE A 201 -1.21 13.00 -2.70
C PHE A 201 0.19 12.44 -2.45
N ILE A 202 1.17 13.33 -2.33
CA ILE A 202 2.53 13.03 -1.87
C ILE A 202 2.62 13.49 -0.42
N ASN A 203 2.87 12.55 0.47
CA ASN A 203 2.94 12.80 1.91
C ASN A 203 4.40 12.90 2.36
#